data_54cebe789c0dc88d7484d3a66e8e7880
#
_entry.id   54cebe789c0dc88d7484d3a66e8e7880
#
_cell.length_a   1.000
_cell.length_b   1.000
_cell.length_c   1.000
_cell.angle_alpha   90.00
_cell.angle_beta   90.00
_cell.angle_gamma   90.00
#
_symmetry.space_group_name_H-M   'P 1'
#
loop_
_entity.id
_entity.type
_entity.pdbx_description
1 polymer ?
#
loop_
_entity_poly.entity_id
_entity_poly.type
_entity_poly.pdbx_seq_one_letter_code
_entity_poly.pdbx_strand_id
1 'polypeptide(L)'
;MKIIHGYPPAYNAGSEVYSQTLCHELATSHEVHVFTREENPFLPDYGLRREADISKPSVIKHIVNLPLLRQRYRYRHEKMDCIFEELLQTIKPDIIHVGHLNHLSTSLLEIGKNNGIPIVFTLHDYWLICPRGQFIQRNPENTDIWKSCDGQEDRKCAEKCYAGYFSGSEVDWQEDSDYWTNWISRRQSHLRQIIDLVDMFIAPAQYLLKRFQKELAIPSFKLVYLDYGFDLSRLTGRSRQPEKDFVWGYIGTHTPQKGIHLLLNAFAKLKGNSILRIWGRSRAEVTPGLQQIASHLPPEVQRRIEWLPEYSNPHIVRDVFNHVDAIVVPSIWVENSPLVIHEAQQVEIPVITANEGGMKEYVQHEINGLLFDFRNESSLAEQMQRFVDNPQFAKKLGKRRYLYSFDQNIPNIQEHAERIEKIYLGLLFEKKGIINDYTINDDTKTRPLAYNI
;
A
#
# COMPACT_ATOMS: atom_id res chain seq x y z
N MET A 1 8.13 -15.03 -12.51
CA MET A 1 6.69 -14.68 -12.67
C MET A 1 6.22 -13.84 -11.49
N LYS A 2 5.55 -12.69 -11.72
CA LYS A 2 4.93 -11.85 -10.70
C LYS A 2 3.46 -12.23 -10.51
N ILE A 3 3.00 -12.37 -9.27
CA ILE A 3 1.59 -12.60 -8.92
C ILE A 3 1.08 -11.38 -8.16
N ILE A 4 0.02 -10.74 -8.65
CA ILE A 4 -0.58 -9.55 -8.03
C ILE A 4 -2.09 -9.51 -8.28
N HIS A 5 -2.87 -9.15 -7.28
CA HIS A 5 -4.34 -9.14 -7.31
C HIS A 5 -4.98 -8.08 -8.22
N GLY A 6 -4.20 -7.16 -8.72
CA GLY A 6 -4.58 -6.13 -9.67
C GLY A 6 -3.36 -5.58 -10.37
N TYR A 7 -3.52 -5.00 -11.55
CA TYR A 7 -2.42 -4.44 -12.34
C TYR A 7 -2.90 -3.23 -13.16
N PRO A 8 -2.06 -2.18 -13.31
CA PRO A 8 -2.44 -1.03 -14.10
C PRO A 8 -2.71 -1.35 -15.57
N PRO A 9 -3.61 -0.61 -16.28
CA PRO A 9 -4.34 0.56 -15.78
C PRO A 9 -5.64 0.25 -15.03
N ALA A 10 -6.13 -1.00 -15.05
CA ALA A 10 -7.41 -1.37 -14.44
C ALA A 10 -7.42 -1.17 -12.92
N TYR A 11 -6.31 -1.48 -12.27
CA TYR A 11 -6.08 -1.30 -10.83
C TYR A 11 -4.85 -0.43 -10.64
N ASN A 12 -5.00 0.69 -9.91
CA ASN A 12 -3.98 1.73 -9.81
C ASN A 12 -3.87 2.24 -8.36
N ALA A 13 -3.50 1.35 -7.45
CA ALA A 13 -3.13 1.68 -6.08
C ALA A 13 -1.62 1.45 -5.86
N GLY A 14 -1.10 1.76 -4.68
CA GLY A 14 0.34 1.76 -4.43
C GLY A 14 1.03 0.42 -4.71
N SER A 15 0.44 -0.70 -4.31
CA SER A 15 0.99 -2.04 -4.54
C SER A 15 1.05 -2.42 -6.01
N GLU A 16 0.04 -2.02 -6.79
CA GLU A 16 -0.06 -2.30 -8.21
C GLU A 16 0.92 -1.44 -9.01
N VAL A 17 1.00 -0.14 -8.69
CA VAL A 17 1.95 0.80 -9.31
C VAL A 17 3.38 0.35 -9.03
N TYR A 18 3.72 0.04 -7.78
CA TYR A 18 5.04 -0.50 -7.44
C TYR A 18 5.34 -1.80 -8.19
N SER A 19 4.38 -2.74 -8.24
CA SER A 19 4.57 -4.01 -8.94
C SER A 19 4.80 -3.81 -10.43
N GLN A 20 4.09 -2.89 -11.06
CA GLN A 20 4.30 -2.53 -12.47
C GLN A 20 5.69 -1.93 -12.68
N THR A 21 6.08 -0.94 -11.87
CA THR A 21 7.39 -0.29 -11.96
C THR A 21 8.53 -1.29 -11.82
N LEU A 22 8.43 -2.21 -10.84
CA LEU A 22 9.41 -3.29 -10.67
C LEU A 22 9.44 -4.24 -11.88
N CYS A 23 8.27 -4.65 -12.40
CA CYS A 23 8.20 -5.52 -13.58
C CYS A 23 8.81 -4.86 -14.82
N HIS A 24 8.59 -3.56 -15.01
CA HIS A 24 9.16 -2.81 -16.11
C HIS A 24 10.69 -2.76 -16.04
N GLU A 25 11.25 -2.59 -14.85
CA GLU A 25 12.69 -2.58 -14.66
C GLU A 25 13.30 -3.97 -14.86
N LEU A 26 12.75 -5.00 -14.22
CA LEU A 26 13.20 -6.38 -14.39
C LEU A 26 13.12 -6.86 -15.86
N ALA A 27 12.16 -6.36 -16.63
CA ALA A 27 12.00 -6.71 -18.05
C ALA A 27 13.07 -6.09 -18.96
N THR A 28 14.04 -5.37 -18.43
CA THR A 28 15.23 -4.92 -19.16
C THR A 28 16.25 -6.06 -19.35
N SER A 29 16.28 -7.02 -18.43
CA SER A 29 17.25 -8.14 -18.40
C SER A 29 16.62 -9.53 -18.26
N HIS A 30 15.32 -9.60 -17.98
CA HIS A 30 14.60 -10.85 -17.73
C HIS A 30 13.33 -10.97 -18.56
N GLU A 31 12.88 -12.22 -18.77
CA GLU A 31 11.52 -12.49 -19.26
C GLU A 31 10.53 -12.37 -18.09
N VAL A 32 9.62 -11.39 -18.18
CA VAL A 32 8.69 -11.05 -17.09
C VAL A 32 7.26 -11.39 -17.47
N HIS A 33 6.66 -12.28 -16.68
CA HIS A 33 5.25 -12.63 -16.77
C HIS A 33 4.51 -12.14 -15.51
N VAL A 34 3.32 -11.58 -15.68
CA VAL A 34 2.46 -11.14 -14.60
C VAL A 34 1.18 -11.96 -14.61
N PHE A 35 0.89 -12.66 -13.51
CA PHE A 35 -0.39 -13.32 -13.30
C PHE A 35 -1.29 -12.41 -12.46
N THR A 36 -2.45 -12.04 -13.01
CA THR A 36 -3.38 -11.10 -12.39
C THR A 36 -4.82 -11.41 -12.78
N ARG A 37 -5.77 -10.61 -12.31
CA ARG A 37 -7.19 -10.80 -12.53
C ARG A 37 -7.88 -9.56 -13.11
N GLU A 38 -9.06 -9.79 -13.62
CA GLU A 38 -10.08 -8.78 -13.92
C GLU A 38 -11.46 -9.28 -13.48
N GLU A 39 -12.43 -8.38 -13.47
CA GLU A 39 -13.85 -8.68 -13.24
C GLU A 39 -14.67 -8.01 -14.34
N ASN A 40 -14.73 -8.65 -15.51
CA ASN A 40 -15.47 -8.15 -16.67
C ASN A 40 -16.72 -9.02 -16.91
N PRO A 41 -17.94 -8.48 -16.72
CA PRO A 41 -19.16 -9.26 -16.88
C PRO A 41 -19.47 -9.65 -18.32
N PHE A 42 -18.74 -9.11 -19.29
CA PHE A 42 -18.92 -9.38 -20.72
C PHE A 42 -17.92 -10.40 -21.25
N LEU A 43 -17.08 -10.96 -20.40
CA LEU A 43 -16.12 -12.01 -20.75
C LEU A 43 -16.48 -13.31 -19.99
N PRO A 44 -16.11 -14.49 -20.56
CA PRO A 44 -16.32 -15.75 -19.87
C PRO A 44 -15.66 -15.79 -18.49
N ASP A 45 -16.40 -16.29 -17.49
CA ASP A 45 -15.84 -16.55 -16.16
C ASP A 45 -14.66 -17.53 -16.28
N TYR A 46 -13.56 -17.21 -15.58
CA TYR A 46 -12.31 -17.98 -15.60
C TYR A 46 -11.60 -18.04 -16.96
N GLY A 47 -12.03 -17.22 -17.92
CA GLY A 47 -11.28 -17.07 -19.17
C GLY A 47 -9.89 -16.49 -18.89
N LEU A 48 -8.85 -17.15 -19.43
CA LEU A 48 -7.47 -16.65 -19.37
C LEU A 48 -7.15 -15.87 -20.64
N ARG A 49 -6.70 -14.63 -20.47
CA ARG A 49 -6.27 -13.77 -21.57
C ARG A 49 -4.79 -13.43 -21.40
N ARG A 50 -4.07 -13.47 -22.52
CA ARG A 50 -2.65 -13.08 -22.59
C ARG A 50 -2.54 -11.77 -23.37
N GLU A 51 -1.85 -10.78 -22.81
CA GLU A 51 -1.56 -9.52 -23.49
C GLU A 51 -0.24 -8.91 -23.02
N ALA A 52 0.38 -8.11 -23.88
CA ALA A 52 1.54 -7.30 -23.49
C ALA A 52 1.11 -6.11 -22.62
N ASP A 53 2.00 -5.67 -21.73
CA ASP A 53 1.81 -4.40 -21.02
C ASP A 53 1.91 -3.23 -22.04
N ILE A 54 0.98 -2.28 -21.94
CA ILE A 54 0.90 -1.15 -22.87
C ILE A 54 2.16 -0.28 -22.81
N SER A 55 2.70 -0.06 -21.62
CA SER A 55 3.84 0.82 -21.39
C SER A 55 5.20 0.12 -21.55
N LYS A 56 5.23 -1.21 -21.40
CA LYS A 56 6.43 -2.05 -21.52
C LYS A 56 6.07 -3.39 -22.18
N PRO A 57 6.02 -3.46 -23.52
CA PRO A 57 5.55 -4.67 -24.24
C PRO A 57 6.33 -5.96 -23.96
N SER A 58 7.54 -5.87 -23.42
CA SER A 58 8.32 -7.04 -22.95
C SER A 58 7.76 -7.69 -21.67
N VAL A 59 6.83 -7.03 -20.97
CA VAL A 59 6.09 -7.62 -19.84
C VAL A 59 4.81 -8.27 -20.38
N ILE A 60 4.64 -9.56 -20.15
CA ILE A 60 3.48 -10.33 -20.59
C ILE A 60 2.50 -10.55 -19.44
N LYS A 61 1.28 -10.07 -19.58
CA LYS A 61 0.21 -10.25 -18.61
C LYS A 61 -0.63 -11.48 -18.93
N HIS A 62 -0.95 -12.27 -17.92
CA HIS A 62 -1.88 -13.39 -17.91
C HIS A 62 -3.04 -13.01 -16.99
N ILE A 63 -4.17 -12.68 -17.55
CA ILE A 63 -5.30 -12.08 -16.85
C ILE A 63 -6.44 -13.09 -16.79
N VAL A 64 -6.81 -13.50 -15.58
CA VAL A 64 -7.96 -14.38 -15.36
C VAL A 64 -9.19 -13.53 -15.09
N ASN A 65 -10.27 -13.75 -15.86
CA ASN A 65 -11.54 -13.11 -15.61
C ASN A 65 -12.28 -13.81 -14.46
N LEU A 66 -12.60 -13.10 -13.40
CA LEU A 66 -13.33 -13.62 -12.25
C LEU A 66 -14.80 -13.23 -12.30
N PRO A 67 -15.71 -14.11 -11.82
CA PRO A 67 -17.12 -13.77 -11.67
C PRO A 67 -17.32 -12.55 -10.76
N LEU A 68 -18.18 -11.62 -11.19
CA LEU A 68 -18.54 -10.45 -10.40
C LEU A 68 -19.13 -10.84 -9.02
N LEU A 69 -18.66 -10.16 -7.98
CA LEU A 69 -19.23 -10.12 -6.62
C LEU A 69 -19.20 -11.42 -5.80
N ARG A 70 -19.07 -12.61 -6.39
CA ARG A 70 -19.16 -13.88 -5.66
C ARG A 70 -17.87 -14.35 -4.98
N GLN A 71 -16.72 -13.68 -5.23
CA GLN A 71 -15.42 -14.16 -4.83
C GLN A 71 -14.79 -13.37 -3.65
N ARG A 72 -15.44 -12.33 -3.17
CA ARG A 72 -14.87 -11.31 -2.27
C ARG A 72 -14.26 -11.87 -0.98
N TYR A 73 -14.70 -13.06 -0.56
CA TYR A 73 -14.26 -13.68 0.69
C TYR A 73 -13.53 -15.00 0.50
N ARG A 74 -13.36 -15.46 -0.73
CA ARG A 74 -12.60 -16.68 -1.00
C ARG A 74 -11.11 -16.40 -0.90
N TYR A 75 -10.38 -17.30 -0.26
CA TYR A 75 -8.92 -17.28 -0.19
C TYR A 75 -8.30 -18.49 -0.91
N ARG A 76 -9.11 -19.50 -1.31
CA ARG A 76 -8.73 -20.66 -2.15
C ARG A 76 -9.68 -20.72 -3.34
N HIS A 77 -9.16 -21.17 -4.51
CA HIS A 77 -9.90 -21.08 -5.76
C HIS A 77 -9.48 -22.13 -6.77
N GLU A 78 -10.06 -23.32 -6.69
CA GLU A 78 -9.68 -24.50 -7.49
C GLU A 78 -9.58 -24.23 -9.00
N LYS A 79 -10.55 -23.53 -9.60
CA LYS A 79 -10.50 -23.22 -11.03
C LYS A 79 -9.31 -22.33 -11.40
N MET A 80 -8.98 -21.37 -10.56
CA MET A 80 -7.81 -20.54 -10.76
C MET A 80 -6.53 -21.35 -10.55
N ASP A 81 -6.54 -22.27 -9.59
CA ASP A 81 -5.43 -23.14 -9.27
C ASP A 81 -5.06 -24.00 -10.49
N CYS A 82 -6.05 -24.63 -11.16
CA CYS A 82 -5.85 -25.38 -12.40
C CYS A 82 -5.27 -24.50 -13.53
N ILE A 83 -5.84 -23.30 -13.75
CA ILE A 83 -5.35 -22.37 -14.78
C ILE A 83 -3.89 -21.98 -14.50
N PHE A 84 -3.54 -21.73 -13.25
CA PHE A 84 -2.19 -21.34 -12.87
C PHE A 84 -1.21 -22.49 -13.04
N GLU A 85 -1.60 -23.72 -12.70
CA GLU A 85 -0.76 -24.91 -12.87
C GLU A 85 -0.46 -25.16 -14.35
N GLU A 86 -1.45 -25.12 -15.24
CA GLU A 86 -1.26 -25.21 -16.69
C GLU A 86 -0.33 -24.11 -17.22
N LEU A 87 -0.47 -22.90 -16.69
CA LEU A 87 0.37 -21.77 -17.05
C LEU A 87 1.83 -21.99 -16.63
N LEU A 88 2.08 -22.52 -15.43
CA LEU A 88 3.42 -22.84 -14.95
C LEU A 88 4.10 -23.90 -15.82
N GLN A 89 3.37 -24.93 -16.30
CA GLN A 89 3.90 -25.95 -17.20
C GLN A 89 4.35 -25.36 -18.55
N THR A 90 3.69 -24.31 -18.98
CA THR A 90 4.00 -23.62 -20.24
C THR A 90 5.18 -22.65 -20.10
N ILE A 91 5.17 -21.81 -19.05
CA ILE A 91 6.15 -20.72 -18.87
C ILE A 91 7.43 -21.23 -18.20
N LYS A 92 7.30 -22.15 -17.24
CA LYS A 92 8.41 -22.70 -16.43
C LYS A 92 9.27 -21.59 -15.81
N PRO A 93 8.70 -20.67 -15.01
CA PRO A 93 9.46 -19.57 -14.46
C PRO A 93 10.49 -20.06 -13.44
N ASP A 94 11.65 -19.44 -13.37
CA ASP A 94 12.68 -19.74 -12.38
C ASP A 94 12.27 -19.27 -10.96
N ILE A 95 11.52 -18.18 -10.86
CA ILE A 95 11.08 -17.55 -9.60
C ILE A 95 9.60 -17.16 -9.70
N ILE A 96 8.89 -17.35 -8.59
CA ILE A 96 7.58 -16.73 -8.35
C ILE A 96 7.75 -15.58 -7.34
N HIS A 97 7.37 -14.36 -7.72
CA HIS A 97 7.34 -13.23 -6.81
C HIS A 97 5.92 -12.75 -6.58
N VAL A 98 5.42 -12.97 -5.39
CA VAL A 98 4.06 -12.58 -5.00
C VAL A 98 4.05 -11.16 -4.46
N GLY A 99 3.19 -10.31 -5.02
CA GLY A 99 2.86 -9.01 -4.44
C GLY A 99 1.62 -9.12 -3.55
N HIS A 100 0.56 -9.78 -4.03
CA HIS A 100 -0.66 -9.93 -3.22
C HIS A 100 -1.54 -11.07 -3.73
N LEU A 101 -2.25 -11.75 -2.80
CA LEU A 101 -3.14 -12.87 -3.10
C LEU A 101 -4.64 -12.57 -2.85
N ASN A 102 -4.98 -11.38 -2.36
CA ASN A 102 -6.40 -11.02 -2.18
C ASN A 102 -7.15 -11.12 -3.51
N HIS A 103 -8.34 -11.73 -3.50
CA HIS A 103 -9.12 -12.04 -4.69
C HIS A 103 -8.48 -13.06 -5.67
N LEU A 104 -7.28 -13.54 -5.37
CA LEU A 104 -6.65 -14.68 -6.01
C LEU A 104 -6.76 -15.91 -5.12
N SER A 105 -6.00 -16.96 -5.42
CA SER A 105 -5.93 -18.17 -4.61
C SER A 105 -4.63 -18.23 -3.82
N THR A 106 -4.72 -18.56 -2.54
CA THR A 106 -3.55 -18.81 -1.70
C THR A 106 -2.85 -20.12 -2.06
N SER A 107 -3.58 -21.07 -2.67
CA SER A 107 -3.03 -22.36 -3.17
C SER A 107 -2.03 -22.18 -4.30
N LEU A 108 -1.95 -21.00 -4.93
CA LEU A 108 -0.90 -20.68 -5.91
C LEU A 108 0.51 -20.86 -5.33
N LEU A 109 0.69 -20.67 -4.02
CA LEU A 109 1.96 -20.93 -3.34
C LEU A 109 2.28 -22.43 -3.27
N GLU A 110 1.27 -23.26 -2.94
CA GLU A 110 1.41 -24.72 -2.92
C GLU A 110 1.78 -25.26 -4.32
N ILE A 111 1.09 -24.76 -5.35
CA ILE A 111 1.35 -25.14 -6.74
C ILE A 111 2.77 -24.73 -7.16
N GLY A 112 3.21 -23.52 -6.87
CA GLY A 112 4.55 -23.04 -7.15
C GLY A 112 5.61 -23.93 -6.47
N LYS A 113 5.40 -24.25 -5.19
CA LYS A 113 6.33 -25.09 -4.42
C LYS A 113 6.38 -26.54 -4.93
N ASN A 114 5.22 -27.11 -5.28
CA ASN A 114 5.14 -28.47 -5.85
C ASN A 114 5.87 -28.57 -7.21
N ASN A 115 5.92 -27.47 -7.96
CA ASN A 115 6.73 -27.36 -9.18
C ASN A 115 8.21 -27.02 -8.88
N GLY A 116 8.61 -27.01 -7.63
CA GLY A 116 9.98 -26.75 -7.19
C GLY A 116 10.44 -25.31 -7.43
N ILE A 117 9.55 -24.33 -7.57
CA ILE A 117 9.89 -22.95 -7.88
C ILE A 117 10.04 -22.17 -6.56
N PRO A 118 11.17 -21.47 -6.34
CA PRO A 118 11.32 -20.61 -5.17
C PRO A 118 10.33 -19.45 -5.17
N ILE A 119 9.85 -19.06 -3.97
CA ILE A 119 8.79 -18.08 -3.78
C ILE A 119 9.29 -16.91 -2.95
N VAL A 120 9.23 -15.71 -3.53
CA VAL A 120 9.44 -14.43 -2.83
C VAL A 120 8.08 -13.75 -2.62
N PHE A 121 7.85 -13.12 -1.48
CA PHE A 121 6.61 -12.42 -1.16
C PHE A 121 6.89 -11.01 -0.64
N THR A 122 6.49 -9.97 -1.39
CA THR A 122 6.51 -8.59 -0.90
C THR A 122 5.23 -8.30 -0.12
N LEU A 123 5.38 -7.88 1.12
CA LEU A 123 4.29 -7.54 2.03
C LEU A 123 3.82 -6.11 1.75
N HIS A 124 2.57 -5.93 1.32
CA HIS A 124 2.02 -4.61 1.02
C HIS A 124 1.03 -4.10 2.07
N ASP A 125 0.43 -5.01 2.83
CA ASP A 125 -0.54 -4.72 3.89
C ASP A 125 -0.57 -5.87 4.91
N TYR A 126 -1.59 -5.91 5.75
CA TYR A 126 -1.74 -6.94 6.79
C TYR A 126 -2.65 -8.11 6.39
N TRP A 127 -2.97 -8.31 5.10
CA TRP A 127 -3.98 -9.29 4.69
C TRP A 127 -3.67 -10.73 5.10
N LEU A 128 -2.41 -11.11 5.20
CA LEU A 128 -2.03 -12.44 5.69
C LEU A 128 -2.31 -12.62 7.19
N ILE A 129 -2.35 -11.53 7.96
CA ILE A 129 -2.64 -11.55 9.40
C ILE A 129 -4.11 -11.20 9.66
N CYS A 130 -4.54 -10.06 9.16
CA CYS A 130 -5.89 -9.53 9.35
C CYS A 130 -6.76 -9.89 8.14
N PRO A 131 -7.90 -10.59 8.30
CA PRO A 131 -8.77 -10.95 7.19
C PRO A 131 -9.26 -9.76 6.34
N ARG A 132 -9.23 -8.55 6.91
CA ARG A 132 -9.54 -7.30 6.21
C ARG A 132 -8.31 -6.52 5.70
N GLY A 133 -7.11 -6.92 6.11
CA GLY A 133 -5.85 -6.36 5.63
C GLY A 133 -5.41 -5.03 6.25
N GLN A 134 -6.15 -4.44 7.20
CA GLN A 134 -5.90 -3.06 7.62
C GLN A 134 -5.88 -2.81 9.13
N PHE A 135 -6.17 -3.81 9.95
CA PHE A 135 -6.34 -3.65 11.40
C PHE A 135 -7.28 -2.49 11.79
N ILE A 136 -8.38 -2.37 11.05
CA ILE A 136 -9.48 -1.48 11.37
C ILE A 136 -10.74 -2.32 11.56
N GLN A 137 -11.39 -2.13 12.70
CA GLN A 137 -12.70 -2.71 12.97
C GLN A 137 -13.77 -1.95 12.18
N ARG A 138 -14.72 -2.69 11.66
CA ARG A 138 -15.87 -2.14 10.98
C ARG A 138 -17.13 -2.49 11.78
N ASN A 139 -17.25 -1.88 12.95
CA ASN A 139 -18.41 -2.10 13.82
C ASN A 139 -19.53 -1.14 13.43
N PRO A 140 -20.67 -1.64 12.87
CA PRO A 140 -21.80 -0.80 12.49
C PRO A 140 -22.55 -0.19 13.69
N GLU A 141 -22.37 -0.73 14.90
CA GLU A 141 -23.10 -0.30 16.09
C GLU A 141 -22.46 0.90 16.80
N ASN A 142 -21.26 1.30 16.42
CA ASN A 142 -20.52 2.38 17.07
C ASN A 142 -20.40 3.62 16.20
N THR A 143 -20.40 4.78 16.84
CA THR A 143 -20.06 6.07 16.21
C THR A 143 -18.65 6.06 15.63
N ASP A 144 -17.70 5.26 16.13
CA ASP A 144 -16.38 5.02 15.56
C ASP A 144 -16.34 3.68 14.81
N ILE A 145 -16.98 3.62 13.66
CA ILE A 145 -17.04 2.43 12.78
C ILE A 145 -15.68 2.03 12.19
N TRP A 146 -14.68 2.87 12.32
CA TRP A 146 -13.32 2.65 11.80
C TRP A 146 -12.30 2.55 12.92
N LYS A 147 -12.68 2.00 14.06
CA LYS A 147 -11.81 1.85 15.23
C LYS A 147 -10.56 1.03 14.92
N SER A 148 -9.43 1.47 15.42
CA SER A 148 -8.17 0.70 15.31
C SER A 148 -8.29 -0.65 16.01
N CYS A 149 -7.66 -1.68 15.43
CA CYS A 149 -7.63 -3.04 15.93
C CYS A 149 -6.22 -3.39 16.42
N ASP A 150 -6.13 -3.97 17.60
CA ASP A 150 -4.89 -4.37 18.26
C ASP A 150 -4.27 -5.67 17.71
N GLY A 151 -5.10 -6.54 17.06
CA GLY A 151 -4.62 -7.81 16.50
C GLY A 151 -5.75 -8.69 15.99
N GLN A 152 -5.40 -9.82 15.40
CA GLN A 152 -6.36 -10.83 14.95
C GLN A 152 -6.77 -11.74 16.10
N GLU A 153 -8.06 -12.01 16.21
CA GLU A 153 -8.66 -13.00 17.10
C GLU A 153 -9.99 -13.42 16.46
N ASP A 154 -10.21 -14.74 16.36
CA ASP A 154 -11.25 -15.29 15.47
C ASP A 154 -12.65 -14.76 15.81
N ARG A 155 -13.06 -14.83 17.07
CA ARG A 155 -14.37 -14.38 17.52
C ARG A 155 -14.53 -12.86 17.40
N LYS A 156 -13.54 -12.11 17.84
CA LYS A 156 -13.52 -10.64 17.71
C LYS A 156 -13.63 -10.20 16.25
N CYS A 157 -12.86 -10.83 15.35
CA CYS A 157 -12.92 -10.53 13.94
C CYS A 157 -14.29 -10.84 13.35
N ALA A 158 -14.91 -11.97 13.74
CA ALA A 158 -16.26 -12.34 13.33
C ALA A 158 -17.27 -11.27 13.75
N GLU A 159 -17.31 -10.93 15.01
CA GLU A 159 -18.29 -10.00 15.58
C GLU A 159 -18.10 -8.55 15.11
N LYS A 160 -16.84 -8.07 15.12
CA LYS A 160 -16.54 -6.64 14.86
C LYS A 160 -16.32 -6.31 13.38
N CYS A 161 -16.11 -7.33 12.50
CA CYS A 161 -15.78 -7.07 11.10
C CYS A 161 -16.66 -7.78 10.09
N TYR A 162 -17.43 -8.80 10.47
CA TYR A 162 -18.23 -9.61 9.53
C TYR A 162 -19.71 -9.73 9.91
N ALA A 163 -20.07 -10.31 11.06
CA ALA A 163 -21.44 -10.60 11.42
C ALA A 163 -22.37 -9.37 11.32
N GLY A 164 -21.98 -8.24 11.87
CA GLY A 164 -22.78 -7.01 11.81
C GLY A 164 -23.09 -6.46 10.42
N TYR A 165 -22.52 -7.06 9.36
CA TYR A 165 -22.86 -6.72 7.95
C TYR A 165 -23.93 -7.58 7.35
N PHE A 166 -24.13 -8.79 7.89
CA PHE A 166 -24.95 -9.81 7.29
C PHE A 166 -26.15 -10.13 8.15
N SER A 167 -26.05 -9.91 9.47
CA SER A 167 -27.12 -10.22 10.41
C SER A 167 -28.29 -9.28 10.24
N GLY A 168 -29.46 -9.83 9.96
CA GLY A 168 -30.73 -9.10 9.85
C GLY A 168 -31.44 -8.87 11.18
N SER A 169 -31.06 -9.60 12.24
CA SER A 169 -31.65 -9.52 13.57
C SER A 169 -30.66 -9.95 14.66
N GLU A 170 -31.00 -9.75 15.93
CA GLU A 170 -30.19 -10.24 17.06
C GLU A 170 -30.11 -11.78 17.10
N VAL A 171 -31.13 -12.47 16.61
CA VAL A 171 -31.13 -13.95 16.56
C VAL A 171 -30.13 -14.43 15.50
N ASP A 172 -30.17 -13.83 14.31
CA ASP A 172 -29.25 -14.19 13.23
C ASP A 172 -27.80 -13.85 13.59
N TRP A 173 -27.60 -12.81 14.42
CA TRP A 173 -26.25 -12.34 14.77
C TRP A 173 -25.42 -13.42 15.47
N GLN A 174 -26.01 -14.24 16.31
CA GLN A 174 -25.29 -15.33 16.99
C GLN A 174 -24.84 -16.40 15.99
N GLU A 175 -25.74 -16.82 15.09
CA GLU A 175 -25.44 -17.81 14.05
C GLU A 175 -24.40 -17.29 13.06
N ASP A 176 -24.53 -16.04 12.60
CA ASP A 176 -23.58 -15.38 11.73
C ASP A 176 -22.21 -15.22 12.41
N SER A 177 -22.16 -14.88 13.70
CA SER A 177 -20.93 -14.78 14.45
C SER A 177 -20.22 -16.12 14.55
N ASP A 178 -20.94 -17.21 14.77
CA ASP A 178 -20.36 -18.56 14.83
C ASP A 178 -19.87 -19.01 13.43
N TYR A 179 -20.65 -18.74 12.39
CA TYR A 179 -20.25 -19.02 11.01
C TYR A 179 -18.94 -18.30 10.65
N TRP A 180 -18.87 -17.00 10.88
CA TRP A 180 -17.70 -16.20 10.56
C TRP A 180 -16.49 -16.53 11.44
N THR A 181 -16.68 -16.87 12.70
CA THR A 181 -15.62 -17.36 13.59
C THR A 181 -14.96 -18.61 13.00
N ASN A 182 -15.75 -19.60 12.60
CA ASN A 182 -15.28 -20.82 11.98
C ASN A 182 -14.58 -20.56 10.64
N TRP A 183 -15.12 -19.65 9.83
CA TRP A 183 -14.50 -19.27 8.55
C TRP A 183 -13.12 -18.62 8.76
N ILE A 184 -13.03 -17.67 9.70
CA ILE A 184 -11.77 -16.96 10.02
C ILE A 184 -10.73 -17.94 10.56
N SER A 185 -11.11 -18.81 11.48
CA SER A 185 -10.23 -19.83 12.06
C SER A 185 -9.62 -20.73 10.98
N ARG A 186 -10.45 -21.26 10.08
CA ARG A 186 -9.99 -22.08 8.95
C ARG A 186 -9.06 -21.31 8.02
N ARG A 187 -9.40 -20.04 7.72
CA ARG A 187 -8.56 -19.18 6.89
C ARG A 187 -7.19 -18.96 7.54
N GLN A 188 -7.15 -18.59 8.81
CA GLN A 188 -5.90 -18.30 9.52
C GLN A 188 -5.03 -19.56 9.69
N SER A 189 -5.64 -20.71 9.96
CA SER A 189 -4.92 -21.99 10.01
C SER A 189 -4.28 -22.33 8.66
N HIS A 190 -5.02 -22.17 7.57
CA HIS A 190 -4.48 -22.38 6.22
C HIS A 190 -3.36 -21.39 5.88
N LEU A 191 -3.54 -20.10 6.20
CA LEU A 191 -2.50 -19.09 5.92
C LEU A 191 -1.20 -19.38 6.66
N ARG A 192 -1.24 -19.86 7.90
CA ARG A 192 -0.03 -20.27 8.64
C ARG A 192 0.71 -21.40 7.91
N GLN A 193 -0.01 -22.36 7.35
CA GLN A 193 0.60 -23.45 6.59
C GLN A 193 1.28 -22.96 5.31
N ILE A 194 0.61 -22.09 4.55
CA ILE A 194 1.16 -21.62 3.27
C ILE A 194 2.30 -20.61 3.42
N ILE A 195 2.36 -19.88 4.53
CA ILE A 195 3.44 -18.95 4.83
C ILE A 195 4.79 -19.68 4.92
N ASP A 196 4.81 -20.91 5.44
CA ASP A 196 6.00 -21.72 5.54
C ASP A 196 6.59 -22.10 4.15
N LEU A 197 5.76 -22.07 3.11
CA LEU A 197 6.16 -22.34 1.72
C LEU A 197 6.93 -21.18 1.08
N VAL A 198 6.84 -19.97 1.65
CA VAL A 198 7.56 -18.80 1.14
C VAL A 198 9.03 -18.89 1.55
N ASP A 199 9.91 -18.71 0.60
CA ASP A 199 11.36 -18.78 0.84
C ASP A 199 11.90 -17.45 1.37
N MET A 200 11.38 -16.31 0.87
CA MET A 200 11.78 -14.98 1.36
C MET A 200 10.62 -13.99 1.36
N PHE A 201 10.44 -13.29 2.47
CA PHE A 201 9.52 -12.15 2.59
C PHE A 201 10.28 -10.83 2.51
N ILE A 202 9.72 -9.87 1.79
CA ILE A 202 10.23 -8.50 1.68
C ILE A 202 9.23 -7.56 2.32
N ALA A 203 9.66 -6.78 3.30
CA ALA A 203 8.84 -5.77 3.95
C ALA A 203 9.37 -4.37 3.62
N PRO A 204 8.54 -3.46 3.06
CA PRO A 204 8.96 -2.11 2.69
C PRO A 204 9.05 -1.14 3.89
N ALA A 205 8.65 -1.57 5.09
CA ALA A 205 8.79 -0.81 6.32
C ALA A 205 9.24 -1.70 7.47
N GLN A 206 10.07 -1.17 8.36
CA GLN A 206 10.52 -1.88 9.56
C GLN A 206 9.35 -2.21 10.50
N TYR A 207 8.37 -1.31 10.58
CA TYR A 207 7.15 -1.55 11.36
C TYR A 207 6.41 -2.80 10.84
N LEU A 208 6.22 -2.89 9.52
CA LEU A 208 5.55 -4.04 8.91
C LEU A 208 6.34 -5.33 9.14
N LEU A 209 7.66 -5.30 8.94
CA LEU A 209 8.55 -6.43 9.19
C LEU A 209 8.39 -6.97 10.62
N LYS A 210 8.52 -6.09 11.63
CA LYS A 210 8.37 -6.44 13.04
C LYS A 210 6.97 -6.98 13.36
N ARG A 211 5.94 -6.42 12.74
CA ARG A 211 4.56 -6.87 12.92
C ARG A 211 4.37 -8.30 12.40
N PHE A 212 4.86 -8.60 11.21
CA PHE A 212 4.79 -9.95 10.64
C PHE A 212 5.64 -10.96 11.41
N GLN A 213 6.83 -10.59 11.84
CA GLN A 213 7.66 -11.43 12.68
C GLN A 213 6.97 -11.79 14.01
N LYS A 214 6.31 -10.83 14.64
CA LYS A 214 5.58 -11.04 15.89
C LYS A 214 4.33 -11.90 15.72
N GLU A 215 3.49 -11.61 14.72
CA GLU A 215 2.16 -12.22 14.57
C GLU A 215 2.22 -13.62 13.94
N LEU A 216 3.19 -13.89 13.08
CA LEU A 216 3.30 -15.14 12.32
C LEU A 216 4.55 -15.94 12.66
N ALA A 217 5.38 -15.46 13.59
CA ALA A 217 6.64 -16.10 13.98
C ALA A 217 7.56 -16.43 12.80
N ILE A 218 7.52 -15.62 11.71
CA ILE A 218 8.38 -15.84 10.55
C ILE A 218 9.85 -15.75 10.98
N PRO A 219 10.68 -16.74 10.66
CA PRO A 219 12.10 -16.71 11.00
C PRO A 219 12.79 -15.48 10.41
N SER A 220 13.69 -14.86 11.18
CA SER A 220 14.38 -13.62 10.75
C SER A 220 15.17 -13.78 9.45
N PHE A 221 15.72 -14.97 9.18
CA PHE A 221 16.45 -15.26 7.94
C PHE A 221 15.55 -15.33 6.69
N LYS A 222 14.22 -15.45 6.87
CA LYS A 222 13.22 -15.37 5.79
C LYS A 222 12.61 -13.98 5.63
N LEU A 223 13.02 -12.98 6.41
CA LEU A 223 12.48 -11.62 6.39
C LEU A 223 13.58 -10.60 6.08
N VAL A 224 13.38 -9.82 5.03
CA VAL A 224 14.28 -8.72 4.68
C VAL A 224 13.51 -7.40 4.63
N TYR A 225 14.11 -6.35 5.20
CA TYR A 225 13.64 -4.98 4.97
C TYR A 225 14.24 -4.48 3.66
N LEU A 226 13.35 -4.04 2.78
CA LEU A 226 13.75 -3.37 1.55
C LEU A 226 12.64 -2.38 1.16
N ASP A 227 12.94 -1.09 1.33
CA ASP A 227 12.00 -0.01 0.97
C ASP A 227 11.67 -0.05 -0.53
N TYR A 228 10.55 0.54 -0.92
CA TYR A 228 10.11 0.56 -2.30
C TYR A 228 11.10 1.29 -3.21
N GLY A 229 11.25 0.81 -4.44
CA GLY A 229 11.96 1.52 -5.49
C GLY A 229 11.02 2.39 -6.33
N PHE A 230 11.53 3.55 -6.76
CA PHE A 230 10.79 4.56 -7.49
C PHE A 230 11.46 4.89 -8.82
N ASP A 231 10.65 5.14 -9.84
CA ASP A 231 11.13 5.81 -11.05
C ASP A 231 11.34 7.30 -10.75
N LEU A 232 12.59 7.67 -10.52
CA LEU A 232 12.96 9.05 -10.19
C LEU A 232 12.78 10.01 -11.36
N SER A 233 12.73 9.54 -12.60
CA SER A 233 12.61 10.39 -13.78
C SER A 233 11.31 11.20 -13.77
N ARG A 234 10.23 10.63 -13.23
CA ARG A 234 8.93 11.30 -13.09
C ARG A 234 8.85 12.27 -11.91
N LEU A 235 9.85 12.27 -11.03
CA LEU A 235 9.91 13.08 -9.81
C LEU A 235 10.97 14.20 -9.92
N THR A 236 11.12 14.77 -11.08
CA THR A 236 12.07 15.84 -11.39
C THR A 236 11.37 17.10 -11.87
N GLY A 237 12.07 18.22 -11.89
CA GLY A 237 11.63 19.45 -12.53
C GLY A 237 10.46 20.15 -11.82
N ARG A 238 10.28 19.95 -10.51
CA ARG A 238 9.27 20.68 -9.75
C ARG A 238 9.52 22.18 -9.83
N SER A 239 8.51 22.93 -10.27
CA SER A 239 8.52 24.38 -10.38
C SER A 239 7.28 24.96 -9.70
N ARG A 240 7.38 25.24 -8.41
CA ARG A 240 6.28 25.82 -7.62
C ARG A 240 6.17 27.30 -7.94
N GLN A 241 5.03 27.68 -8.52
CA GLN A 241 4.68 29.10 -8.68
C GLN A 241 4.07 29.58 -7.35
N PRO A 242 4.64 30.60 -6.70
CA PRO A 242 4.11 31.10 -5.43
C PRO A 242 2.66 31.59 -5.61
N GLU A 243 1.78 31.13 -4.75
CA GLU A 243 0.43 31.66 -4.58
C GLU A 243 0.39 32.53 -3.33
N LYS A 244 -0.64 33.41 -3.23
CA LYS A 244 -0.83 34.26 -2.05
C LYS A 244 -1.13 33.43 -0.81
N ASP A 245 -1.88 32.35 -1.01
CA ASP A 245 -2.37 31.46 0.04
C ASP A 245 -1.48 30.23 0.14
N PHE A 246 -1.30 29.69 1.36
CA PHE A 246 -0.59 28.42 1.55
C PHE A 246 -1.44 27.25 1.04
N VAL A 247 -0.91 26.41 0.16
CA VAL A 247 -1.67 25.35 -0.50
C VAL A 247 -1.31 23.97 0.04
N TRP A 248 -2.31 23.35 0.65
CA TRP A 248 -2.25 21.95 1.12
C TRP A 248 -2.64 20.98 0.03
N GLY A 249 -1.90 19.88 -0.10
CA GLY A 249 -2.25 18.77 -0.98
C GLY A 249 -2.61 17.51 -0.22
N TYR A 250 -3.67 16.86 -0.65
CA TYR A 250 -3.96 15.46 -0.34
C TYR A 250 -3.92 14.64 -1.63
N ILE A 251 -3.30 13.47 -1.59
CA ILE A 251 -3.19 12.53 -2.72
C ILE A 251 -3.58 11.13 -2.23
N GLY A 252 -4.61 10.55 -2.82
CA GLY A 252 -5.00 9.17 -2.52
C GLY A 252 -6.45 8.84 -2.88
N THR A 253 -6.75 7.55 -2.95
CA THR A 253 -8.12 7.08 -3.17
C THR A 253 -9.04 7.58 -2.06
N HIS A 254 -10.24 8.02 -2.41
CA HIS A 254 -11.25 8.48 -1.45
C HIS A 254 -11.85 7.29 -0.72
N THR A 255 -11.21 6.87 0.36
CA THR A 255 -11.68 5.81 1.24
C THR A 255 -11.60 6.26 2.70
N PRO A 256 -12.48 5.78 3.59
CA PRO A 256 -12.52 6.24 4.97
C PRO A 256 -11.18 6.11 5.71
N GLN A 257 -10.47 4.99 5.51
CA GLN A 257 -9.19 4.72 6.17
C GLN A 257 -8.07 5.69 5.77
N LYS A 258 -8.22 6.41 4.66
CA LYS A 258 -7.25 7.44 4.23
C LYS A 258 -7.45 8.79 4.95
N GLY A 259 -8.49 8.92 5.78
CA GLY A 259 -8.62 10.02 6.74
C GLY A 259 -8.95 11.39 6.15
N ILE A 260 -9.55 11.48 4.94
CA ILE A 260 -9.93 12.78 4.35
C ILE A 260 -10.89 13.52 5.27
N HIS A 261 -11.84 12.83 5.93
CA HIS A 261 -12.75 13.44 6.90
C HIS A 261 -12.02 14.09 8.09
N LEU A 262 -10.96 13.45 8.59
CA LEU A 262 -10.10 14.03 9.63
C LEU A 262 -9.40 15.30 9.12
N LEU A 263 -8.90 15.28 7.89
CA LEU A 263 -8.24 16.41 7.24
C LEU A 263 -9.22 17.59 7.06
N LEU A 264 -10.44 17.34 6.61
CA LEU A 264 -11.48 18.37 6.44
C LEU A 264 -11.78 19.08 7.76
N ASN A 265 -11.97 18.32 8.84
CA ASN A 265 -12.22 18.86 10.17
C ASN A 265 -11.01 19.65 10.72
N ALA A 266 -9.79 19.15 10.50
CA ALA A 266 -8.57 19.85 10.90
C ALA A 266 -8.39 21.15 10.10
N PHE A 267 -8.61 21.12 8.78
CA PHE A 267 -8.51 22.28 7.90
C PHE A 267 -9.51 23.39 8.29
N ALA A 268 -10.71 23.02 8.73
CA ALA A 268 -11.72 23.97 9.19
C ALA A 268 -11.29 24.79 10.42
N LYS A 269 -10.33 24.29 11.22
CA LYS A 269 -9.80 24.98 12.41
C LYS A 269 -8.68 25.95 12.10
N LEU A 270 -8.15 25.95 10.86
CA LEU A 270 -7.03 26.81 10.50
C LEU A 270 -7.42 28.27 10.38
N LYS A 271 -6.54 29.12 10.92
CA LYS A 271 -6.59 30.58 10.78
C LYS A 271 -5.66 31.03 9.65
N GLY A 272 -5.99 32.18 9.06
CA GLY A 272 -5.18 32.71 7.94
C GLY A 272 -5.60 32.17 6.59
N ASN A 273 -4.81 32.49 5.57
CA ASN A 273 -5.11 32.18 4.19
C ASN A 273 -4.45 30.86 3.78
N SER A 274 -5.27 29.87 3.52
CA SER A 274 -4.80 28.58 2.99
C SER A 274 -5.88 27.91 2.15
N ILE A 275 -5.48 27.07 1.20
CA ILE A 275 -6.33 26.30 0.30
C ILE A 275 -6.03 24.82 0.52
N LEU A 276 -7.05 23.96 0.48
CA LEU A 276 -6.92 22.52 0.52
C LEU A 276 -7.31 21.94 -0.84
N ARG A 277 -6.35 21.32 -1.52
CA ARG A 277 -6.54 20.60 -2.78
C ARG A 277 -6.54 19.09 -2.56
N ILE A 278 -7.60 18.41 -3.00
CA ILE A 278 -7.83 16.99 -2.80
C ILE A 278 -7.83 16.29 -4.15
N TRP A 279 -6.75 15.53 -4.44
CA TRP A 279 -6.62 14.69 -5.63
C TRP A 279 -6.85 13.22 -5.30
N GLY A 280 -7.33 12.47 -6.26
CA GLY A 280 -7.34 11.03 -6.20
C GLY A 280 -8.59 10.38 -6.75
N ARG A 281 -8.57 9.05 -6.75
CA ARG A 281 -9.68 8.26 -7.30
C ARG A 281 -10.93 8.39 -6.44
N SER A 282 -11.99 8.91 -7.05
CA SER A 282 -13.32 8.96 -6.45
C SER A 282 -13.90 7.55 -6.26
N ARG A 283 -14.69 7.39 -5.20
CA ARG A 283 -15.49 6.18 -4.92
C ARG A 283 -16.94 6.57 -4.77
N ALA A 284 -17.81 5.97 -5.57
CA ALA A 284 -19.25 6.30 -5.58
C ALA A 284 -19.91 6.21 -4.19
N GLU A 285 -19.44 5.26 -3.37
CA GLU A 285 -19.98 5.03 -2.03
C GLU A 285 -19.37 5.94 -0.94
N VAL A 286 -18.28 6.65 -1.22
CA VAL A 286 -17.52 7.39 -0.20
C VAL A 286 -17.39 8.88 -0.53
N THR A 287 -17.06 9.21 -1.76
CA THR A 287 -16.78 10.61 -2.16
C THR A 287 -17.95 11.55 -1.88
N PRO A 288 -19.22 11.18 -2.18
CA PRO A 288 -20.36 12.04 -1.85
C PRO A 288 -20.48 12.33 -0.35
N GLY A 289 -20.23 11.33 0.51
CA GLY A 289 -20.24 11.53 1.96
C GLY A 289 -19.13 12.47 2.45
N LEU A 290 -17.94 12.41 1.87
CA LEU A 290 -16.86 13.35 2.17
C LEU A 290 -17.19 14.78 1.70
N GLN A 291 -17.80 14.93 0.53
CA GLN A 291 -18.27 16.21 0.02
C GLN A 291 -19.41 16.76 0.89
N GLN A 292 -20.29 15.91 1.41
CA GLN A 292 -21.32 16.30 2.37
C GLN A 292 -20.69 16.81 3.68
N ILE A 293 -19.66 16.15 4.22
CA ILE A 293 -18.92 16.66 5.38
C ILE A 293 -18.39 18.08 5.08
N ALA A 294 -17.74 18.26 3.93
CA ALA A 294 -17.22 19.56 3.52
C ALA A 294 -18.32 20.62 3.39
N SER A 295 -19.52 20.26 2.91
CA SER A 295 -20.65 21.19 2.75
C SER A 295 -21.27 21.65 4.06
N HIS A 296 -21.03 20.97 5.17
CA HIS A 296 -21.46 21.38 6.51
C HIS A 296 -20.44 22.29 7.23
N LEU A 297 -19.26 22.50 6.64
CA LEU A 297 -18.29 23.46 7.20
C LEU A 297 -18.74 24.92 6.95
N PRO A 298 -18.17 25.88 7.67
CA PRO A 298 -18.46 27.30 7.43
C PRO A 298 -18.24 27.70 5.95
N PRO A 299 -19.08 28.58 5.36
CA PRO A 299 -18.99 28.92 3.94
C PRO A 299 -17.62 29.45 3.49
N GLU A 300 -16.91 30.16 4.36
CA GLU A 300 -15.56 30.66 4.11
C GLU A 300 -14.52 29.52 4.07
N VAL A 301 -14.76 28.41 4.77
CA VAL A 301 -13.92 27.21 4.70
C VAL A 301 -14.23 26.44 3.42
N GLN A 302 -15.52 26.23 3.10
CA GLN A 302 -15.93 25.51 1.91
C GLN A 302 -15.28 26.08 0.63
N ARG A 303 -15.23 27.42 0.50
CA ARG A 303 -14.63 28.11 -0.66
C ARG A 303 -13.12 27.87 -0.81
N ARG A 304 -12.46 27.35 0.22
CA ARG A 304 -11.03 27.05 0.24
C ARG A 304 -10.71 25.56 0.03
N ILE A 305 -11.72 24.73 -0.25
CA ILE A 305 -11.57 23.30 -0.51
C ILE A 305 -11.83 23.03 -1.98
N GLU A 306 -10.82 22.53 -2.68
CA GLU A 306 -10.87 22.19 -4.10
C GLU A 306 -10.80 20.68 -4.29
N TRP A 307 -11.84 20.09 -4.88
CA TRP A 307 -11.88 18.69 -5.28
C TRP A 307 -11.39 18.55 -6.72
N LEU A 308 -10.30 17.85 -6.91
CA LEU A 308 -9.62 17.75 -8.19
C LEU A 308 -9.72 16.32 -8.74
N PRO A 309 -9.65 16.15 -10.08
CA PRO A 309 -9.72 14.83 -10.69
C PRO A 309 -8.52 13.95 -10.33
N GLU A 310 -8.62 12.65 -10.64
CA GLU A 310 -7.48 11.74 -10.59
C GLU A 310 -6.39 12.22 -11.56
N TYR A 311 -5.15 12.21 -11.09
CA TYR A 311 -3.97 12.60 -11.88
C TYR A 311 -3.31 11.39 -12.53
N SER A 312 -2.51 11.63 -13.56
CA SER A 312 -1.68 10.61 -14.17
C SER A 312 -0.36 10.45 -13.39
N ASN A 313 -0.06 9.26 -12.93
CA ASN A 313 1.12 9.00 -12.10
C ASN A 313 2.46 9.45 -12.74
N PRO A 314 2.72 9.24 -14.05
CA PRO A 314 3.91 9.80 -14.72
C PRO A 314 3.98 11.34 -14.70
N HIS A 315 2.85 12.03 -14.51
CA HIS A 315 2.76 13.48 -14.54
C HIS A 315 2.52 14.12 -13.16
N ILE A 316 2.75 13.37 -12.08
CA ILE A 316 2.44 13.82 -10.71
C ILE A 316 3.10 15.15 -10.35
N VAL A 317 4.31 15.44 -10.83
CA VAL A 317 4.98 16.71 -10.58
C VAL A 317 4.22 17.86 -11.23
N ARG A 318 3.87 17.72 -12.51
CA ARG A 318 3.14 18.74 -13.25
C ARG A 318 1.73 18.94 -12.71
N ASP A 319 1.01 17.85 -12.47
CA ASP A 319 -0.43 17.88 -12.19
C ASP A 319 -0.74 18.15 -10.72
N VAL A 320 0.20 17.85 -9.81
CA VAL A 320 -0.02 17.94 -8.36
C VAL A 320 1.08 18.74 -7.67
N PHE A 321 2.34 18.29 -7.72
CA PHE A 321 3.41 18.83 -6.87
C PHE A 321 3.79 20.28 -7.20
N ASN A 322 3.59 20.73 -8.43
CA ASN A 322 3.75 22.14 -8.79
C ASN A 322 2.69 23.07 -8.17
N HIS A 323 1.62 22.50 -7.62
CA HIS A 323 0.45 23.25 -7.15
C HIS A 323 0.26 23.20 -5.63
N VAL A 324 1.22 22.68 -4.88
CA VAL A 324 1.11 22.56 -3.41
C VAL A 324 2.38 23.01 -2.70
N ASP A 325 2.24 23.45 -1.45
CA ASP A 325 3.34 23.85 -0.57
C ASP A 325 3.70 22.73 0.43
N ALA A 326 2.72 21.92 0.82
CA ALA A 326 2.89 20.76 1.68
C ALA A 326 1.89 19.66 1.35
N ILE A 327 2.24 18.41 1.66
CA ILE A 327 1.34 17.24 1.56
C ILE A 327 0.91 16.81 2.95
N VAL A 328 -0.36 16.44 3.09
CA VAL A 328 -0.91 15.82 4.30
C VAL A 328 -1.29 14.37 4.01
N VAL A 329 -0.81 13.46 4.86
CA VAL A 329 -1.16 12.03 4.84
C VAL A 329 -1.89 11.70 6.14
N PRO A 330 -3.23 11.91 6.19
CA PRO A 330 -4.00 11.86 7.42
C PRO A 330 -4.60 10.49 7.72
N SER A 331 -3.99 9.43 7.20
CA SER A 331 -4.51 8.05 7.31
C SER A 331 -4.87 7.67 8.74
N ILE A 332 -6.07 7.10 8.91
CA ILE A 332 -6.57 6.62 10.21
C ILE A 332 -6.34 5.10 10.42
N TRP A 333 -5.65 4.45 9.50
CA TRP A 333 -5.14 3.10 9.65
C TRP A 333 -3.61 3.12 9.68
N VAL A 334 -3.04 2.05 10.17
CA VAL A 334 -1.59 1.92 10.32
C VAL A 334 -0.99 1.57 8.96
N GLU A 335 -0.62 2.59 8.20
CA GLU A 335 0.03 2.43 6.89
C GLU A 335 1.37 1.71 7.03
N ASN A 336 1.80 1.03 5.96
CA ASN A 336 3.14 0.44 5.94
C ASN A 336 4.19 1.45 5.41
N SER A 337 4.18 1.71 4.10
CA SER A 337 5.10 2.64 3.43
C SER A 337 4.34 3.44 2.36
N PRO A 338 3.67 4.56 2.73
CA PRO A 338 2.90 5.35 1.78
C PRO A 338 3.81 5.97 0.71
N LEU A 339 3.64 5.58 -0.55
CA LEU A 339 4.47 6.07 -1.67
C LEU A 339 4.49 7.59 -1.76
N VAL A 340 3.36 8.24 -1.48
CA VAL A 340 3.24 9.70 -1.55
C VAL A 340 4.18 10.45 -0.60
N ILE A 341 4.57 9.84 0.54
CA ILE A 341 5.56 10.45 1.45
C ILE A 341 6.92 10.54 0.75
N HIS A 342 7.36 9.43 0.17
CA HIS A 342 8.62 9.37 -0.58
C HIS A 342 8.61 10.31 -1.78
N GLU A 343 7.54 10.29 -2.56
CA GLU A 343 7.37 11.12 -3.76
C GLU A 343 7.42 12.61 -3.41
N ALA A 344 6.75 13.04 -2.34
CA ALA A 344 6.78 14.42 -1.86
C ALA A 344 8.19 14.82 -1.37
N GLN A 345 8.84 13.94 -0.61
CA GLN A 345 10.21 14.17 -0.14
C GLN A 345 11.20 14.30 -1.30
N GLN A 346 11.09 13.49 -2.35
CA GLN A 346 11.96 13.57 -3.52
C GLN A 346 11.94 14.95 -4.19
N VAL A 347 10.78 15.59 -4.20
CA VAL A 347 10.58 16.90 -4.82
C VAL A 347 10.58 18.06 -3.82
N GLU A 348 11.17 17.87 -2.65
CA GLU A 348 11.33 18.89 -1.60
C GLU A 348 10.02 19.47 -1.07
N ILE A 349 8.97 18.65 -0.98
CA ILE A 349 7.70 19.03 -0.35
C ILE A 349 7.66 18.46 1.07
N PRO A 350 7.47 19.29 2.11
CA PRO A 350 7.32 18.81 3.47
C PRO A 350 6.02 18.02 3.62
N VAL A 351 6.06 16.99 4.47
CA VAL A 351 4.90 16.12 4.73
C VAL A 351 4.44 16.29 6.17
N ILE A 352 3.13 16.37 6.37
CA ILE A 352 2.50 16.17 7.68
C ILE A 352 1.81 14.80 7.67
N THR A 353 2.16 13.94 8.63
CA THR A 353 1.57 12.61 8.72
C THR A 353 1.39 12.16 10.17
N ALA A 354 0.65 11.07 10.39
CA ALA A 354 0.42 10.54 11.73
C ALA A 354 1.68 9.90 12.34
N ASN A 355 1.85 10.08 13.65
CA ASN A 355 2.92 9.44 14.42
C ASN A 355 2.61 7.96 14.68
N GLU A 356 2.39 7.17 13.60
CA GLU A 356 2.03 5.76 13.69
C GLU A 356 2.52 4.96 12.49
N GLY A 357 2.83 3.67 12.73
CA GLY A 357 3.17 2.70 11.70
C GLY A 357 4.37 3.10 10.85
N GLY A 358 4.35 2.72 9.58
CA GLY A 358 5.39 3.08 8.62
C GLY A 358 5.38 4.56 8.24
N MET A 359 4.31 5.31 8.51
CA MET A 359 4.27 6.75 8.25
C MET A 359 5.37 7.49 9.02
N LYS A 360 5.51 7.22 10.32
CA LYS A 360 6.52 7.86 11.18
C LYS A 360 7.95 7.38 10.90
N GLU A 361 8.13 6.30 10.19
CA GLU A 361 9.47 5.85 9.81
C GLU A 361 10.14 6.83 8.84
N TYR A 362 9.37 7.38 7.90
CA TYR A 362 9.88 8.25 6.84
C TYR A 362 9.80 9.73 7.15
N VAL A 363 9.05 10.11 8.18
CA VAL A 363 8.93 11.51 8.62
C VAL A 363 9.45 11.63 10.05
N GLN A 364 10.55 12.36 10.24
CA GLN A 364 11.05 12.73 11.55
C GLN A 364 10.56 14.14 11.89
N HIS A 365 9.86 14.23 13.03
CA HIS A 365 9.24 15.48 13.49
C HIS A 365 10.24 16.63 13.56
N GLU A 366 9.90 17.78 12.94
CA GLU A 366 10.73 18.99 12.84
C GLU A 366 12.06 18.86 12.09
N ILE A 367 12.31 17.71 11.45
CA ILE A 367 13.52 17.50 10.64
C ILE A 367 13.17 17.54 9.14
N ASN A 368 12.31 16.62 8.64
CA ASN A 368 11.89 16.58 7.24
C ASN A 368 10.38 16.65 7.04
N GLY A 369 9.63 16.90 8.12
CA GLY A 369 8.20 17.06 8.14
C GLY A 369 7.66 17.20 9.56
N LEU A 370 6.35 17.09 9.72
CA LEU A 370 5.71 17.14 11.03
C LEU A 370 4.87 15.89 11.28
N LEU A 371 4.85 15.45 12.53
CA LEU A 371 4.02 14.36 13.00
C LEU A 371 2.88 14.89 13.87
N PHE A 372 1.68 14.36 13.68
CA PHE A 372 0.53 14.62 14.55
C PHE A 372 0.09 13.34 15.27
N ASP A 373 -0.60 13.49 16.40
CA ASP A 373 -1.10 12.34 17.15
C ASP A 373 -2.12 11.56 16.34
N PHE A 374 -1.90 10.25 16.22
CA PHE A 374 -2.70 9.38 15.38
C PHE A 374 -4.21 9.54 15.65
N ARG A 375 -4.99 9.78 14.59
CA ARG A 375 -6.46 10.00 14.63
C ARG A 375 -6.91 11.24 15.41
N ASN A 376 -6.03 12.17 15.70
CA ASN A 376 -6.35 13.41 16.44
C ASN A 376 -6.41 14.62 15.49
N GLU A 377 -7.63 15.07 15.19
CA GLU A 377 -7.84 16.21 14.29
C GLU A 377 -7.31 17.54 14.83
N SER A 378 -7.30 17.71 16.16
CA SER A 378 -6.80 18.95 16.77
C SER A 378 -5.27 18.99 16.70
N SER A 379 -4.59 17.87 16.96
CA SER A 379 -3.15 17.74 16.76
C SER A 379 -2.76 17.95 15.28
N LEU A 380 -3.54 17.40 14.33
CA LEU A 380 -3.32 17.67 12.91
C LEU A 380 -3.46 19.15 12.57
N ALA A 381 -4.52 19.78 13.04
CA ALA A 381 -4.76 21.21 12.83
C ALA A 381 -3.62 22.09 13.40
N GLU A 382 -3.11 21.75 14.60
CA GLU A 382 -1.97 22.43 15.21
C GLU A 382 -0.73 22.36 14.32
N GLN A 383 -0.37 21.16 13.84
CA GLN A 383 0.81 21.00 12.97
C GLN A 383 0.60 21.72 11.63
N MET A 384 -0.59 21.69 11.05
CA MET A 384 -0.92 22.45 9.85
C MET A 384 -0.79 23.96 10.10
N GLN A 385 -1.31 24.48 11.22
CA GLN A 385 -1.24 25.90 11.55
C GLN A 385 0.20 26.42 11.57
N ARG A 386 1.15 25.63 12.07
CA ARG A 386 2.57 26.00 12.11
C ARG A 386 3.15 26.31 10.72
N PHE A 387 2.70 25.63 9.68
CA PHE A 387 3.15 25.91 8.30
C PHE A 387 2.44 27.15 7.71
N VAL A 388 1.17 27.36 8.03
CA VAL A 388 0.45 28.59 7.62
C VAL A 388 1.07 29.82 8.27
N ASP A 389 1.42 29.75 9.56
CA ASP A 389 2.04 30.86 10.31
C ASP A 389 3.49 31.12 9.87
N ASN A 390 4.19 30.08 9.42
CA ASN A 390 5.57 30.18 8.97
C ASN A 390 5.86 29.32 7.72
N PRO A 391 5.51 29.79 6.51
CA PRO A 391 5.78 29.05 5.26
C PRO A 391 7.26 28.78 5.01
N GLN A 392 8.16 29.59 5.54
CA GLN A 392 9.61 29.36 5.42
C GLN A 392 10.07 28.16 6.25
N PHE A 393 9.43 27.89 7.38
CA PHE A 393 9.66 26.69 8.17
C PHE A 393 9.25 25.44 7.37
N ALA A 394 8.07 25.45 6.74
CA ALA A 394 7.65 24.35 5.85
C ALA A 394 8.69 24.09 4.75
N LYS A 395 9.12 25.13 4.03
CA LYS A 395 10.14 25.06 2.99
C LYS A 395 11.48 24.52 3.51
N LYS A 396 11.90 24.92 4.70
CA LYS A 396 13.13 24.41 5.34
C LYS A 396 13.05 22.92 5.59
N LEU A 397 11.90 22.40 6.08
CA LEU A 397 11.73 20.97 6.32
C LEU A 397 11.71 20.17 5.01
N GLY A 398 11.03 20.66 3.98
CA GLY A 398 10.99 20.00 2.66
C GLY A 398 12.38 19.77 2.05
N LYS A 399 13.32 20.69 2.24
CA LYS A 399 14.69 20.56 1.77
C LYS A 399 15.48 19.41 2.39
N ARG A 400 15.02 18.85 3.52
CA ARG A 400 15.68 17.72 4.19
C ARG A 400 15.33 16.36 3.60
N ARG A 401 14.41 16.29 2.69
CA ARG A 401 14.00 15.13 1.88
C ARG A 401 14.03 13.78 2.62
N TYR A 402 14.46 12.72 1.94
CA TYR A 402 14.55 11.35 2.48
C TYR A 402 15.81 11.18 3.35
N LEU A 403 15.65 10.60 4.56
CA LEU A 403 16.71 10.57 5.57
C LEU A 403 17.52 9.24 5.61
N TYR A 404 17.18 8.27 4.77
CA TYR A 404 17.80 6.95 4.78
C TYR A 404 18.87 6.74 3.69
N SER A 405 19.15 7.76 2.90
CA SER A 405 20.24 7.77 1.92
C SER A 405 21.14 8.98 2.11
N PHE A 406 22.42 8.83 1.75
CA PHE A 406 23.42 9.89 1.89
C PHE A 406 23.11 11.11 1.02
N ASP A 407 22.62 10.87 -0.20
CA ASP A 407 22.25 11.91 -1.18
C ASP A 407 20.81 12.43 -0.97
N GLN A 408 20.11 11.92 0.05
CA GLN A 408 18.73 12.25 0.40
C GLN A 408 17.72 11.97 -0.73
N ASN A 409 18.06 11.13 -1.69
CA ASN A 409 17.12 10.62 -2.67
C ASN A 409 16.39 9.38 -2.13
N ILE A 410 15.13 9.21 -2.51
CA ILE A 410 14.40 7.97 -2.26
C ILE A 410 15.02 6.84 -3.09
N PRO A 411 14.82 5.55 -2.73
CA PRO A 411 15.43 4.44 -3.46
C PRO A 411 15.04 4.46 -4.94
N ASN A 412 16.04 4.39 -5.81
CA ASN A 412 15.85 4.29 -7.25
C ASN A 412 15.37 2.89 -7.64
N ILE A 413 14.51 2.79 -8.64
CA ILE A 413 13.96 1.51 -9.09
C ILE A 413 15.03 0.56 -9.65
N GLN A 414 16.07 1.06 -10.31
CA GLN A 414 17.16 0.28 -10.86
C GLN A 414 17.92 -0.42 -9.72
N GLU A 415 18.39 0.34 -8.74
CA GLU A 415 19.10 -0.19 -7.56
C GLU A 415 18.22 -1.15 -6.74
N HIS A 416 16.93 -0.82 -6.64
CA HIS A 416 15.95 -1.67 -5.97
C HIS A 416 15.79 -3.01 -6.71
N ALA A 417 15.66 -3.00 -8.03
CA ALA A 417 15.54 -4.20 -8.86
C ALA A 417 16.80 -5.07 -8.75
N GLU A 418 17.99 -4.48 -8.74
CA GLU A 418 19.24 -5.21 -8.50
C GLU A 418 19.28 -5.92 -7.14
N ARG A 419 18.76 -5.29 -6.08
CA ARG A 419 18.64 -5.91 -4.76
C ARG A 419 17.63 -7.06 -4.77
N ILE A 420 16.51 -6.89 -5.45
CA ILE A 420 15.51 -7.95 -5.66
C ILE A 420 16.13 -9.12 -6.45
N GLU A 421 16.89 -8.83 -7.49
CA GLU A 421 17.59 -9.86 -8.30
C GLU A 421 18.62 -10.63 -7.47
N LYS A 422 19.38 -9.98 -6.59
CA LYS A 422 20.28 -10.65 -5.66
C LYS A 422 19.54 -11.64 -4.74
N ILE A 423 18.35 -11.30 -4.27
CA ILE A 423 17.49 -12.22 -3.51
C ILE A 423 17.11 -13.43 -4.36
N TYR A 424 16.69 -13.20 -5.61
CA TYR A 424 16.33 -14.29 -6.53
C TYR A 424 17.50 -15.23 -6.79
N LEU A 425 18.65 -14.67 -7.11
CA LEU A 425 19.87 -15.46 -7.38
C LEU A 425 20.30 -16.26 -6.15
N GLY A 426 20.23 -15.68 -4.94
CA GLY A 426 20.51 -16.39 -3.69
C GLY A 426 19.65 -17.65 -3.55
N LEU A 427 18.33 -17.53 -3.73
CA LEU A 427 17.41 -18.67 -3.65
C LEU A 427 17.64 -19.72 -4.75
N LEU A 428 18.01 -19.29 -5.96
CA LEU A 428 18.30 -20.21 -7.07
C LEU A 428 19.61 -20.98 -6.85
N PHE A 429 20.63 -20.36 -6.25
CA PHE A 429 21.89 -21.01 -5.90
C PHE A 429 21.72 -22.00 -4.75
N GLU A 430 21.00 -21.64 -3.69
CA GLU A 430 20.66 -22.54 -2.58
C GLU A 430 19.95 -23.80 -3.10
N LYS A 431 18.99 -23.64 -4.01
CA LYS A 431 18.29 -24.76 -4.64
C LYS A 431 19.24 -25.70 -5.40
N LYS A 432 20.31 -25.17 -6.01
CA LYS A 432 21.32 -25.96 -6.74
C LYS A 432 22.40 -26.57 -5.84
N GLY A 433 22.32 -26.35 -4.51
CA GLY A 433 23.32 -26.81 -3.56
C GLY A 433 24.69 -26.10 -3.69
N ILE A 434 24.70 -24.94 -4.34
CA ILE A 434 25.90 -24.11 -4.48
C ILE A 434 25.92 -23.22 -3.23
N ILE A 435 26.88 -23.51 -2.33
CA ILE A 435 27.15 -22.66 -1.16
C ILE A 435 27.73 -21.34 -1.72
N ASN A 436 26.97 -20.29 -1.64
CA ASN A 436 27.41 -18.94 -2.02
C ASN A 436 27.59 -18.11 -0.76
N ASP A 437 28.75 -17.42 -0.68
CA ASP A 437 28.99 -16.32 0.27
C ASP A 437 28.14 -15.06 0.01
N TYR A 438 27.05 -15.18 -0.76
CA TYR A 438 26.01 -14.16 -0.79
C TYR A 438 25.15 -14.25 0.47
N THR A 439 25.79 -14.22 1.63
CA THR A 439 25.13 -13.71 2.82
C THR A 439 24.64 -12.32 2.43
N ILE A 440 23.33 -12.13 2.49
CA ILE A 440 22.73 -10.79 2.50
C ILE A 440 23.34 -10.12 3.75
N ASN A 441 24.56 -9.60 3.56
CA ASN A 441 25.28 -8.92 4.61
C ASN A 441 24.42 -7.74 5.04
N ASP A 442 24.37 -7.53 6.30
CA ASP A 442 23.59 -6.66 7.17
C ASP A 442 23.68 -5.14 6.82
N ASP A 443 23.97 -4.78 5.56
CA ASP A 443 23.84 -3.42 5.01
C ASP A 443 22.38 -2.92 5.00
N THR A 444 21.43 -3.79 5.41
CA THR A 444 20.02 -3.45 5.59
C THR A 444 19.73 -2.70 6.89
N LYS A 445 20.72 -2.48 7.75
CA LYS A 445 20.62 -1.54 8.88
C LYS A 445 20.91 -0.12 8.41
N THR A 446 20.19 0.38 7.42
CA THR A 446 20.13 1.82 7.19
C THR A 446 19.41 2.45 8.38
N ARG A 447 20.18 2.82 9.40
CA ARG A 447 19.69 3.75 10.43
C ARG A 447 19.52 5.11 9.76
N PRO A 448 18.54 5.93 10.18
CA PRO A 448 18.52 7.33 9.81
C PRO A 448 19.93 7.89 10.04
N LEU A 449 20.48 8.60 9.07
CA LEU A 449 21.74 9.30 9.26
C LEU A 449 21.58 10.12 10.53
N ALA A 450 22.32 9.76 11.60
CA ALA A 450 22.33 10.53 12.82
C ALA A 450 22.95 11.87 12.47
N TYR A 451 22.10 12.86 12.18
CA TYR A 451 22.56 14.24 12.14
C TYR A 451 22.89 14.62 13.57
N ASN A 452 24.17 14.72 13.88
CA ASN A 452 24.64 15.48 15.04
C ASN A 452 24.05 16.89 14.88
N ILE A 453 23.13 17.24 15.78
CA ILE A 453 22.53 18.58 15.91
C ILE A 453 23.59 19.56 16.39
#